data_b95ab62dbbbd0e9e1484adaf22a1b6c3
#
_entry.id   b95ab62dbbbd0e9e1484adaf22a1b6c3
#
_cell.length_a   1.000
_cell.length_b   1.000
_cell.length_c   1.000
_cell.angle_alpha   90.00
_cell.angle_beta   90.00
_cell.angle_gamma   90.00
#
_symmetry.space_group_name_H-M   'P 1'
#
loop_
_entity.id
_entity.type
_entity.pdbx_description
1 polymer ?
#
loop_
_entity_poly.entity_id
_entity_poly.type
_entity_poly.pdbx_seq_one_letter_code
_entity_poly.pdbx_strand_id
1 'polypeptide(L)'
;MISEKRLRDAIVSKDLYFAAAQPRSPDCWSIGMFRNPQPVKETKTWMVLGGKDDYTLAKHCVIQGEKIKANGGDIEITVKKGWGHGFLGNWKASYQEEPQTFYNCPPYYTEDDGSWNKEQMDLMIKHGEIKSEEEFHKLFKEDKRLFLVKNWDAYYAEKCIGIGSYEGGNKWGSFRKDYFKFWKENLL
;
A
#
# COMPACT_ATOMS: atom_id res chain seq x y z
N MET A 1 -4.36 -5.41 -3.13
CA MET A 1 -5.52 -6.20 -2.66
C MET A 1 -6.22 -6.95 -3.78
N ILE A 2 -6.54 -6.33 -4.91
CA ILE A 2 -7.28 -6.96 -6.04
C ILE A 2 -6.62 -8.25 -6.55
N SER A 3 -5.31 -8.34 -6.50
CA SER A 3 -4.53 -9.52 -6.92
C SER A 3 -4.18 -10.50 -5.79
N GLU A 4 -4.78 -10.36 -4.62
CA GLU A 4 -4.58 -11.28 -3.48
C GLU A 4 -5.69 -12.33 -3.45
N LYS A 5 -5.30 -13.59 -3.64
CA LYS A 5 -6.23 -14.72 -3.78
C LYS A 5 -7.15 -14.91 -2.57
N ARG A 6 -6.61 -14.78 -1.35
CA ARG A 6 -7.41 -14.93 -0.11
C ARG A 6 -8.52 -13.89 -0.01
N LEU A 7 -8.24 -12.64 -0.40
CA LEU A 7 -9.24 -11.57 -0.39
C LEU A 7 -10.26 -11.75 -1.51
N ARG A 8 -9.84 -12.16 -2.69
CA ARG A 8 -10.75 -12.48 -3.78
C ARG A 8 -11.74 -13.58 -3.37
N ASP A 9 -11.21 -14.69 -2.84
CA ASP A 9 -12.01 -15.86 -2.48
C ASP A 9 -13.01 -15.54 -1.34
N ALA A 10 -12.65 -14.62 -0.44
CA ALA A 10 -13.51 -14.20 0.67
C ALA A 10 -14.58 -13.17 0.27
N ILE A 11 -14.32 -12.31 -0.71
CA ILE A 11 -15.18 -11.17 -1.01
C ILE A 11 -16.05 -11.41 -2.25
N VAL A 12 -15.52 -12.11 -3.24
CA VAL A 12 -16.17 -12.27 -4.55
C VAL A 12 -16.51 -13.72 -4.82
N SER A 13 -15.59 -14.47 -5.38
CA SER A 13 -15.72 -15.88 -5.76
C SER A 13 -14.37 -16.40 -6.21
N LYS A 14 -14.16 -17.72 -6.08
CA LYS A 14 -12.97 -18.39 -6.59
C LYS A 14 -12.86 -18.35 -8.12
N ASP A 15 -14.00 -18.23 -8.79
CA ASP A 15 -14.10 -18.29 -10.26
C ASP A 15 -14.05 -16.89 -10.92
N LEU A 16 -14.05 -15.83 -10.11
CA LEU A 16 -14.00 -14.46 -10.61
C LEU A 16 -12.65 -13.81 -10.29
N TYR A 17 -12.11 -13.09 -11.27
CA TYR A 17 -10.88 -12.32 -11.11
C TYR A 17 -10.89 -11.09 -12.01
N PHE A 18 -10.07 -10.12 -11.67
CA PHE A 18 -9.82 -8.99 -12.55
C PHE A 18 -8.80 -9.39 -13.61
N ALA A 19 -9.11 -9.19 -14.88
CA ALA A 19 -8.18 -9.49 -15.98
C ALA A 19 -6.89 -8.67 -15.85
N ALA A 20 -7.03 -7.41 -15.43
CA ALA A 20 -5.87 -6.53 -15.23
C ALA A 20 -6.06 -5.61 -14.03
N ALA A 21 -4.94 -5.17 -13.43
CA ALA A 21 -4.89 -4.19 -12.34
C ALA A 21 -3.72 -3.23 -12.55
N GLN A 22 -3.94 -1.94 -12.25
CA GLN A 22 -2.91 -0.93 -12.35
C GLN A 22 -2.86 -0.07 -11.07
N PRO A 23 -2.24 -0.56 -10.00
CA PRO A 23 -2.01 0.25 -8.80
C PRO A 23 -0.99 1.37 -9.09
N ARG A 24 -1.30 2.57 -8.61
CA ARG A 24 -0.50 3.77 -8.79
C ARG A 24 -0.20 4.39 -7.45
N SER A 25 1.06 4.52 -7.09
CA SER A 25 1.51 4.91 -5.74
C SER A 25 0.66 4.24 -4.64
N PRO A 26 0.50 2.91 -4.69
CA PRO A 26 -0.27 2.22 -3.65
C PRO A 26 0.47 2.32 -2.33
N ASP A 27 -0.28 2.31 -1.26
CA ASP A 27 0.29 2.12 0.06
C ASP A 27 0.70 0.65 0.25
N CYS A 28 2.00 0.41 0.41
CA CYS A 28 2.57 -0.92 0.59
C CYS A 28 3.27 -1.07 1.96
N TRP A 29 2.94 -0.24 2.92
CA TRP A 29 3.60 -0.26 4.23
C TRP A 29 2.63 -0.31 5.42
N SER A 30 1.40 0.19 5.29
CA SER A 30 0.51 0.37 6.45
C SER A 30 -0.51 -0.73 6.61
N ILE A 31 -1.36 -0.99 5.65
CA ILE A 31 -2.49 -1.91 5.82
C ILE A 31 -2.75 -2.71 4.54
N GLY A 32 -3.04 -4.00 4.71
CA GLY A 32 -3.56 -4.84 3.63
C GLY A 32 -2.51 -5.47 2.73
N MET A 33 -1.25 -5.39 3.10
CA MET A 33 -0.19 -6.15 2.43
C MET A 33 0.10 -7.40 3.23
N PHE A 34 -0.09 -8.55 2.64
CA PHE A 34 0.23 -9.81 3.30
C PHE A 34 1.75 -10.03 3.39
N ARG A 35 2.21 -10.60 4.50
CA ARG A 35 3.61 -10.98 4.70
C ARG A 35 4.09 -11.92 3.60
N ASN A 36 3.26 -12.90 3.26
CA ASN A 36 3.48 -13.84 2.15
C ASN A 36 2.29 -13.73 1.17
N PRO A 37 2.38 -12.89 0.13
CA PRO A 37 1.28 -12.68 -0.80
C PRO A 37 0.95 -13.94 -1.60
N GLN A 38 -0.34 -14.22 -1.80
CA GLN A 38 -0.86 -15.27 -2.66
C GLN A 38 -1.51 -14.64 -3.90
N PRO A 39 -0.78 -14.46 -5.01
CA PRO A 39 -1.32 -13.76 -6.15
C PRO A 39 -2.43 -14.54 -6.88
N VAL A 40 -3.40 -13.81 -7.40
CA VAL A 40 -4.29 -14.29 -8.45
C VAL A 40 -3.48 -14.27 -9.75
N LYS A 41 -3.07 -15.43 -10.21
CA LYS A 41 -2.12 -15.59 -11.33
C LYS A 41 -2.66 -15.07 -12.66
N GLU A 42 -3.97 -15.11 -12.81
CA GLU A 42 -4.69 -14.68 -14.01
C GLU A 42 -4.79 -13.15 -14.12
N THR A 43 -4.52 -12.42 -13.02
CA THR A 43 -4.57 -10.95 -13.02
C THR A 43 -3.24 -10.36 -13.45
N LYS A 44 -3.22 -9.76 -14.63
CA LYS A 44 -2.07 -8.95 -15.09
C LYS A 44 -1.97 -7.68 -14.26
N THR A 45 -0.86 -7.47 -13.60
CA THR A 45 -0.67 -6.27 -12.75
C THR A 45 0.46 -5.41 -13.29
N TRP A 46 0.20 -4.10 -13.43
CA TRP A 46 1.23 -3.11 -13.72
C TRP A 46 1.27 -2.05 -12.62
N MET A 47 2.23 -2.16 -11.71
CA MET A 47 2.41 -1.24 -10.60
C MET A 47 3.30 -0.07 -11.00
N VAL A 48 2.80 1.16 -10.85
CA VAL A 48 3.54 2.39 -11.20
C VAL A 48 3.80 3.21 -9.95
N LEU A 49 5.05 3.49 -9.70
CA LEU A 49 5.54 4.11 -8.46
C LEU A 49 6.28 5.41 -8.75
N GLY A 50 6.14 6.38 -7.86
CA GLY A 50 6.94 7.59 -7.84
C GLY A 50 8.28 7.34 -7.12
N GLY A 51 9.40 7.59 -7.78
CA GLY A 51 10.71 7.38 -7.19
C GLY A 51 11.12 8.46 -6.16
N LYS A 52 10.41 9.59 -6.14
CA LYS A 52 10.51 10.66 -5.12
C LYS A 52 9.32 10.70 -4.17
N ASP A 53 8.44 9.69 -4.23
CA ASP A 53 7.29 9.59 -3.35
C ASP A 53 7.76 9.21 -1.94
N ASP A 54 7.69 10.16 -1.03
CA ASP A 54 8.06 9.99 0.38
C ASP A 54 6.82 9.83 1.30
N TYR A 55 5.63 9.85 0.71
CA TYR A 55 4.38 9.52 1.39
C TYR A 55 4.05 8.04 1.24
N THR A 56 3.96 7.52 0.00
CA THR A 56 3.80 6.09 -0.27
C THR A 56 5.08 5.54 -0.92
N LEU A 57 5.99 5.09 -0.09
CA LEU A 57 7.36 4.78 -0.47
C LEU A 57 7.48 3.67 -1.52
N ALA A 58 8.06 3.97 -2.66
CA ALA A 58 8.31 3.01 -3.72
C ALA A 58 9.07 1.76 -3.24
N LYS A 59 10.00 1.90 -2.28
CA LYS A 59 10.81 0.78 -1.76
C LYS A 59 9.96 -0.37 -1.20
N HIS A 60 8.90 -0.07 -0.44
CA HIS A 60 8.03 -1.09 0.14
C HIS A 60 7.20 -1.79 -0.92
N CYS A 61 6.73 -1.04 -1.92
CA CYS A 61 5.98 -1.58 -3.04
C CYS A 61 6.85 -2.46 -3.96
N VAL A 62 8.11 -2.09 -4.16
CA VAL A 62 9.06 -2.93 -4.91
C VAL A 62 9.27 -4.26 -4.19
N ILE A 63 9.57 -4.24 -2.87
CA ILE A 63 9.73 -5.46 -2.08
C ILE A 63 8.50 -6.35 -2.16
N GLN A 64 7.31 -5.78 -2.01
CA GLN A 64 6.06 -6.54 -2.08
C GLN A 64 5.79 -7.07 -3.49
N GLY A 65 6.03 -6.27 -4.51
CA GLY A 65 5.86 -6.69 -5.89
C GLY A 65 6.80 -7.84 -6.28
N GLU A 66 8.05 -7.83 -5.81
CA GLU A 66 8.98 -8.93 -6.02
C GLU A 66 8.53 -10.22 -5.31
N LYS A 67 7.95 -10.12 -4.10
CA LYS A 67 7.33 -11.27 -3.43
C LYS A 67 6.14 -11.84 -4.23
N ILE A 68 5.27 -10.96 -4.75
CA ILE A 68 4.15 -11.36 -5.61
C ILE A 68 4.67 -12.10 -6.83
N LYS A 69 5.71 -11.57 -7.49
CA LYS A 69 6.33 -12.19 -8.66
C LYS A 69 6.96 -13.54 -8.32
N ALA A 70 7.70 -13.64 -7.22
CA ALA A 70 8.30 -14.89 -6.76
C ALA A 70 7.26 -15.98 -6.47
N ASN A 71 6.05 -15.59 -6.04
CA ASN A 71 4.91 -16.48 -5.80
C ASN A 71 4.07 -16.74 -7.07
N GLY A 72 4.57 -16.38 -8.25
CA GLY A 72 3.98 -16.68 -9.55
C GLY A 72 2.90 -15.69 -10.00
N GLY A 73 2.83 -14.51 -9.43
CA GLY A 73 1.97 -13.43 -9.91
C GLY A 73 2.53 -12.76 -11.15
N ASP A 74 1.66 -12.40 -12.08
CA ASP A 74 2.02 -11.64 -13.28
C ASP A 74 2.04 -10.15 -12.96
N ILE A 75 3.19 -9.65 -12.52
CA ILE A 75 3.38 -8.26 -12.12
C ILE A 75 4.59 -7.61 -12.78
N GLU A 76 4.34 -6.45 -13.36
CA GLU A 76 5.37 -5.51 -13.81
C GLU A 76 5.45 -4.33 -12.83
N ILE A 77 6.65 -3.90 -12.47
CA ILE A 77 6.88 -2.78 -11.56
C ILE A 77 7.66 -1.71 -12.30
N THR A 78 7.11 -0.52 -12.37
CA THR A 78 7.76 0.65 -12.97
C THR A 78 7.97 1.74 -11.93
N VAL A 79 9.22 2.07 -11.62
CA VAL A 79 9.57 3.21 -10.77
C VAL A 79 9.92 4.40 -11.65
N LYS A 80 9.10 5.44 -11.64
CA LYS A 80 9.32 6.69 -12.39
C LYS A 80 10.21 7.62 -11.58
N LYS A 81 11.52 7.66 -11.92
CA LYS A 81 12.50 8.52 -11.26
C LYS A 81 12.05 9.99 -11.33
N GLY A 82 12.07 10.68 -10.20
CA GLY A 82 11.70 12.09 -10.11
C GLY A 82 10.19 12.38 -10.01
N TRP A 83 9.33 11.37 -9.96
CA TRP A 83 7.90 11.55 -9.70
C TRP A 83 7.62 11.41 -8.21
N GLY A 84 6.90 12.40 -7.63
CA GLY A 84 6.45 12.41 -6.25
C GLY A 84 5.07 11.79 -6.08
N HIS A 85 4.49 11.94 -4.89
CA HIS A 85 3.13 11.47 -4.61
C HIS A 85 2.09 12.17 -5.48
N GLY A 86 1.02 11.46 -5.86
CA GLY A 86 -0.09 12.05 -6.61
C GLY A 86 0.24 12.46 -8.06
N PHE A 87 1.28 11.91 -8.66
CA PHE A 87 1.80 12.28 -9.99
C PHE A 87 0.77 12.16 -11.15
N LEU A 88 -0.33 11.45 -10.95
CA LEU A 88 -1.42 11.33 -11.94
C LEU A 88 -2.63 12.22 -11.64
N GLY A 89 -2.51 13.10 -10.66
CA GLY A 89 -3.52 14.12 -10.40
C GLY A 89 -3.67 15.07 -11.57
N ASN A 90 -4.89 15.51 -11.84
CA ASN A 90 -5.19 16.49 -12.90
C ASN A 90 -5.01 17.94 -12.43
N TRP A 91 -4.30 18.13 -11.34
CA TRP A 91 -4.00 19.43 -10.76
C TRP A 91 -2.57 19.87 -11.06
N LYS A 92 -2.34 21.15 -11.02
CA LYS A 92 -0.98 21.71 -11.04
C LYS A 92 -0.21 21.13 -9.86
N ALA A 93 1.09 20.91 -10.04
CA ALA A 93 1.95 20.56 -8.94
C ALA A 93 1.72 21.55 -7.78
N SER A 94 1.28 21.03 -6.65
CA SER A 94 1.11 21.83 -5.45
C SER A 94 2.20 21.43 -4.47
N TYR A 95 2.93 22.42 -4.01
CA TYR A 95 3.79 22.27 -2.84
C TYR A 95 2.91 22.37 -1.61
N GLN A 96 2.98 21.36 -0.74
CA GLN A 96 2.43 21.46 0.60
C GLN A 96 3.57 21.81 1.55
N GLU A 97 3.33 22.83 2.36
CA GLU A 97 4.24 23.18 3.44
C GLU A 97 4.12 22.08 4.52
N GLU A 98 5.25 21.50 4.93
CA GLU A 98 5.34 20.46 5.95
C GLU A 98 4.45 19.20 5.71
N PRO A 99 4.45 18.59 4.52
CA PRO A 99 3.72 17.36 4.33
C PRO A 99 4.32 16.22 5.15
N GLN A 100 3.46 15.33 5.61
CA GLN A 100 3.91 14.14 6.33
C GLN A 100 4.73 13.22 5.41
N THR A 101 5.80 12.64 5.94
CA THR A 101 6.52 11.54 5.31
C THR A 101 6.55 10.32 6.21
N PHE A 102 6.43 9.14 5.61
CA PHE A 102 6.53 7.85 6.29
C PHE A 102 7.85 7.14 6.00
N TYR A 103 8.86 7.90 5.58
CA TYR A 103 10.14 7.36 5.14
C TYR A 103 10.83 6.47 6.18
N ASN A 104 10.69 6.81 7.45
CA ASN A 104 11.30 6.09 8.56
C ASN A 104 10.36 5.06 9.21
N CYS A 105 9.11 4.97 8.76
CA CYS A 105 8.17 4.01 9.32
C CYS A 105 8.45 2.60 8.78
N PRO A 106 8.45 1.58 9.66
CA PRO A 106 8.59 0.21 9.23
C PRO A 106 7.34 -0.25 8.47
N PRO A 107 7.48 -1.18 7.52
CA PRO A 107 6.30 -1.78 6.88
C PRO A 107 5.62 -2.75 7.85
N TYR A 108 4.30 -2.71 7.89
CA TYR A 108 3.48 -3.66 8.62
C TYR A 108 2.70 -4.55 7.65
N TYR A 109 2.68 -5.84 7.93
CA TYR A 109 2.06 -6.82 7.05
C TYR A 109 0.89 -7.49 7.76
N THR A 110 -0.18 -7.79 7.04
CA THR A 110 -1.18 -8.75 7.46
C THR A 110 -0.57 -10.13 7.45
N GLU A 111 -0.80 -10.92 8.48
CA GLU A 111 -0.30 -12.29 8.56
C GLU A 111 -1.08 -13.22 7.63
N ASP A 112 -0.55 -14.42 7.39
CA ASP A 112 -1.09 -15.33 6.38
C ASP A 112 -2.48 -15.87 6.72
N ASP A 113 -2.84 -15.89 7.98
CA ASP A 113 -4.18 -16.24 8.47
C ASP A 113 -5.16 -15.06 8.43
N GLY A 114 -4.72 -13.89 7.97
CA GLY A 114 -5.51 -12.66 7.91
C GLY A 114 -5.51 -11.86 9.21
N SER A 115 -4.80 -12.30 10.23
CA SER A 115 -4.66 -11.56 11.47
C SER A 115 -3.78 -10.31 11.28
N TRP A 116 -3.94 -9.37 12.18
CA TRP A 116 -3.06 -8.20 12.24
C TRP A 116 -1.66 -8.63 12.72
N ASN A 117 -0.63 -7.95 12.26
CA ASN A 117 0.72 -8.34 12.64
C ASN A 117 1.06 -8.00 14.10
N LYS A 118 1.90 -8.86 14.67
CA LYS A 118 2.31 -8.75 16.06
C LYS A 118 3.15 -7.50 16.32
N GLU A 119 4.00 -7.09 15.39
CA GLU A 119 4.89 -5.95 15.55
C GLU A 119 4.10 -4.65 15.78
N GLN A 120 2.96 -4.50 15.11
CA GLN A 120 2.10 -3.34 15.28
C GLN A 120 1.34 -3.37 16.61
N MET A 121 0.87 -4.54 17.00
CA MET A 121 0.26 -4.74 18.32
C MET A 121 1.27 -4.40 19.44
N ASP A 122 2.48 -4.92 19.34
CA ASP A 122 3.56 -4.66 20.32
C ASP A 122 3.91 -3.16 20.37
N LEU A 123 3.88 -2.46 19.23
CA LEU A 123 4.07 -1.01 19.16
C LEU A 123 2.99 -0.26 19.94
N MET A 124 1.72 -0.59 19.74
CA MET A 124 0.60 0.06 20.44
C MET A 124 0.63 -0.22 21.94
N ILE A 125 1.04 -1.43 22.35
CA ILE A 125 1.21 -1.79 23.78
C ILE A 125 2.39 -1.02 24.36
N LYS A 126 3.54 -0.99 23.68
CA LYS A 126 4.76 -0.29 24.10
C LYS A 126 4.50 1.19 24.41
N HIS A 127 3.68 1.85 23.61
CA HIS A 127 3.35 3.26 23.75
C HIS A 127 2.11 3.53 24.61
N GLY A 128 1.52 2.48 25.19
CA GLY A 128 0.40 2.61 26.11
C GLY A 128 -0.93 2.97 25.47
N GLU A 129 -1.03 2.88 24.14
CA GLU A 129 -2.27 3.13 23.40
C GLU A 129 -3.32 2.04 23.64
N ILE A 130 -2.85 0.83 23.87
CA ILE A 130 -3.63 -0.32 24.35
C ILE A 130 -2.87 -1.02 25.49
N LYS A 131 -3.56 -1.76 26.33
CA LYS A 131 -2.97 -2.36 27.53
C LYS A 131 -2.57 -3.83 27.36
N SER A 132 -3.17 -4.50 26.38
CA SER A 132 -2.99 -5.94 26.17
C SER A 132 -3.37 -6.38 24.76
N GLU A 133 -2.93 -7.57 24.40
CA GLU A 133 -3.35 -8.25 23.17
C GLU A 133 -4.87 -8.46 23.11
N GLU A 134 -5.52 -8.78 24.24
CA GLU A 134 -6.96 -8.92 24.31
C GLU A 134 -7.68 -7.59 23.95
N GLU A 135 -7.21 -6.46 24.51
CA GLU A 135 -7.74 -5.14 24.17
C GLU A 135 -7.51 -4.82 22.69
N PHE A 136 -6.36 -5.18 22.12
CA PHE A 136 -6.07 -4.99 20.72
C PHE A 136 -7.11 -5.69 19.83
N HIS A 137 -7.31 -6.99 20.03
CA HIS A 137 -8.26 -7.77 19.24
C HIS A 137 -9.71 -7.31 19.41
N LYS A 138 -10.09 -6.96 20.63
CA LYS A 138 -11.40 -6.39 20.92
C LYS A 138 -11.62 -5.09 20.17
N LEU A 139 -10.69 -4.14 20.28
CA LEU A 139 -10.78 -2.83 19.65
C LEU A 139 -10.79 -2.92 18.12
N PHE A 140 -9.93 -3.75 17.55
CA PHE A 140 -9.88 -3.99 16.09
C PHE A 140 -11.21 -4.54 15.56
N LYS A 141 -11.89 -5.40 16.34
CA LYS A 141 -13.17 -5.98 15.94
C LYS A 141 -14.35 -5.03 16.14
N GLU A 142 -14.39 -4.33 17.26
CA GLU A 142 -15.57 -3.59 17.73
C GLU A 142 -15.56 -2.10 17.37
N ASP A 143 -14.38 -1.47 17.35
CA ASP A 143 -14.24 -0.04 17.05
C ASP A 143 -13.00 0.26 16.19
N LYS A 144 -13.16 0.02 14.89
CA LYS A 144 -12.09 0.27 13.92
C LYS A 144 -11.63 1.72 13.86
N ARG A 145 -12.50 2.69 14.19
CA ARG A 145 -12.12 4.10 14.19
C ARG A 145 -11.17 4.39 15.33
N LEU A 146 -11.52 4.00 16.54
CA LEU A 146 -10.67 4.18 17.70
C LEU A 146 -9.37 3.39 17.57
N PHE A 147 -9.43 2.18 17.00
CA PHE A 147 -8.25 1.40 16.66
C PHE A 147 -7.28 2.19 15.77
N LEU A 148 -7.78 2.79 14.68
CA LEU A 148 -6.93 3.56 13.76
C LEU A 148 -6.33 4.81 14.43
N VAL A 149 -7.07 5.49 15.31
CA VAL A 149 -6.53 6.64 16.07
C VAL A 149 -5.40 6.19 16.98
N LYS A 150 -5.61 5.17 17.81
CA LYS A 150 -4.58 4.64 18.71
C LYS A 150 -3.34 4.12 17.96
N ASN A 151 -3.55 3.48 16.84
CA ASN A 151 -2.46 3.05 15.99
C ASN A 151 -1.66 4.24 15.43
N TRP A 152 -2.34 5.29 15.01
CA TRP A 152 -1.71 6.52 14.53
C TRP A 152 -0.89 7.20 15.62
N ASP A 153 -1.44 7.27 16.85
CA ASP A 153 -0.76 7.85 17.99
C ASP A 153 0.52 7.06 18.35
N ALA A 154 0.49 5.73 18.25
CA ALA A 154 1.67 4.89 18.41
C ALA A 154 2.77 5.19 17.38
N TYR A 155 2.41 5.43 16.11
CA TYR A 155 3.38 5.85 15.08
C TYR A 155 4.02 7.19 15.38
N TYR A 156 3.25 8.16 15.87
CA TYR A 156 3.81 9.45 16.31
C TYR A 156 4.74 9.28 17.49
N ALA A 157 4.39 8.41 18.43
CA ALA A 157 5.22 8.12 19.59
C ALA A 157 6.58 7.52 19.18
N GLU A 158 6.64 6.67 18.15
CA GLU A 158 7.90 6.18 17.56
C GLU A 158 8.66 7.26 16.76
N LYS A 159 8.04 8.41 16.52
CA LYS A 159 8.63 9.48 15.71
C LYS A 159 9.07 9.02 14.32
N CYS A 160 8.40 8.03 13.76
CA CYS A 160 8.70 7.56 12.42
C CYS A 160 8.08 8.45 11.33
N ILE A 161 7.01 9.17 11.69
CA ILE A 161 6.37 10.17 10.84
C ILE A 161 7.20 11.46 10.91
N GLY A 162 7.65 11.93 9.77
CA GLY A 162 8.46 13.14 9.64
C GLY A 162 7.81 14.17 8.75
N ILE A 163 8.54 15.25 8.47
CA ILE A 163 8.22 16.26 7.47
C ILE A 163 8.94 15.88 6.18
N GLY A 164 8.20 15.79 5.09
CA GLY A 164 8.69 15.39 3.78
C GLY A 164 8.53 16.46 2.72
N SER A 165 8.62 16.05 1.47
CA SER A 165 8.40 16.89 0.32
C SER A 165 7.24 16.31 -0.51
N TYR A 166 6.03 16.80 -0.32
CA TYR A 166 4.93 16.43 -1.18
C TYR A 166 5.04 17.18 -2.51
N GLU A 167 5.56 16.51 -3.51
CA GLU A 167 5.61 17.02 -4.87
C GLU A 167 4.60 16.23 -5.73
N GLY A 168 3.34 16.66 -5.67
CA GLY A 168 2.32 16.25 -6.62
C GLY A 168 2.56 16.93 -7.97
N GLY A 169 2.04 16.39 -9.04
CA GLY A 169 2.15 17.06 -10.32
C GLY A 169 1.50 16.27 -11.45
N ASN A 170 1.01 17.00 -12.44
CA ASN A 170 0.39 16.41 -13.61
C ASN A 170 1.45 15.78 -14.52
N LYS A 171 1.70 14.48 -14.34
CA LYS A 171 2.51 13.66 -15.26
C LYS A 171 1.64 12.88 -16.25
N TRP A 172 0.32 13.14 -16.27
CA TRP A 172 -0.63 12.42 -17.12
C TRP A 172 -0.25 12.46 -18.60
N GLY A 173 0.16 13.62 -19.11
CA GLY A 173 0.55 13.78 -20.52
C GLY A 173 1.66 12.81 -20.94
N SER A 174 2.67 12.60 -20.11
CA SER A 174 3.78 11.68 -20.36
C SER A 174 3.43 10.21 -20.11
N PHE A 175 2.42 9.94 -19.28
CA PHE A 175 2.01 8.59 -18.89
C PHE A 175 0.85 8.02 -19.72
N ARG A 176 0.03 8.89 -20.29
CA ARG A 176 -1.24 8.56 -20.97
C ARG A 176 -1.08 7.46 -22.03
N LYS A 177 -0.02 7.53 -22.85
CA LYS A 177 0.22 6.55 -23.92
C LYS A 177 0.45 5.15 -23.35
N ASP A 178 1.30 5.04 -22.34
CA ASP A 178 1.61 3.76 -21.68
C ASP A 178 0.37 3.21 -20.97
N TYR A 179 -0.41 4.09 -20.33
CA TYR A 179 -1.67 3.76 -19.68
C TYR A 179 -2.66 3.09 -20.64
N PHE A 180 -2.97 3.72 -21.76
CA PHE A 180 -3.91 3.15 -22.71
C PHE A 180 -3.38 1.90 -23.40
N LYS A 181 -2.07 1.83 -23.66
CA LYS A 181 -1.45 0.63 -24.19
C LYS A 181 -1.66 -0.56 -23.26
N PHE A 182 -1.36 -0.42 -21.97
CA PHE A 182 -1.56 -1.49 -20.98
C PHE A 182 -3.01 -2.01 -20.98
N TRP A 183 -4.00 -1.12 -20.91
CA TRP A 183 -5.40 -1.52 -20.88
C TRP A 183 -5.85 -2.17 -22.18
N LYS A 184 -5.43 -1.64 -23.32
CA LYS A 184 -5.75 -2.23 -24.61
C LYS A 184 -5.19 -3.65 -24.77
N GLU A 185 -3.97 -3.89 -24.32
CA GLU A 185 -3.30 -5.19 -24.44
C GLU A 185 -3.86 -6.25 -23.49
N ASN A 186 -4.53 -5.86 -22.41
CA ASN A 186 -4.98 -6.78 -21.35
C ASN A 186 -6.51 -6.87 -21.20
N LEU A 187 -7.29 -6.06 -21.91
CA LEU A 187 -8.77 -6.09 -21.86
C LEU A 187 -9.44 -6.30 -23.23
N LEU A 188 -8.72 -6.17 -24.32
CA LEU A 188 -9.23 -6.33 -25.69
C LEU A 188 -8.54 -7.46 -26.40
#